data_dea8daa920d70ecb6cd9e9ba6b6d2007
#
_entry.id   dea8daa920d70ecb6cd9e9ba6b6d2007
#
_cell.length_a   1.000
_cell.length_b   1.000
_cell.length_c   1.000
_cell.angle_alpha   90.00
_cell.angle_beta   90.00
_cell.angle_gamma   90.00
#
_symmetry.space_group_name_H-M   'P 1'
#
loop_
_entity.id
_entity.type
_entity.pdbx_description
1 polymer ?
#
loop_
_entity_poly.entity_id
_entity_poly.type
_entity_poly.pdbx_seq_one_letter_code
_entity_poly.pdbx_strand_id
1 'polypeptide(L)'
;MGKIIGEGITFDDVLLVPQYSQVTPNMVDLSTNLTKKIKLNIPMMSAGMDTVTEHRMAIAMARQGGIGIIHKNMSIEEQAEEVDKVKRSENGVITDPFFLTPEDTLNDADELMAKFRISGVPIVVGRKLVGIITNRDLKFEKDGTKKIKDAMTSENLITAKEGITLEEAKAILAKARKEKLPIVDDDYNLKGLITIKDIEKQIKYPYSAKDSQGRLLCGAAVGITSNVMDRVRALVEAKVDVIVIDSAHGHSQNIFNTLKMIKAEFPDLQVIAGNVATGEATRDLIEAGADAVKVGIGPGSICTTRVVAGIGVPQVTAIMDCYEVAKEYGVPIIADGGIKFSGDIVKAIAAGGSVCMMGSMFAGCDESPGTFELYQGRKYKVYRGMGSIAAMENGSKDRYFQADAKKLVPEGVEGRVAYKGNLEDTVFQLMGGLRAGMGYCGAKDIETLKETGKFVKISAASLKESHPHDIHITKEAPNYSTQV
;
A
#
# COMPACT_ATOMS: atom_id res chain seq x y z
N MET A 1 9.24 40.61 -9.96
CA MET A 1 7.98 40.93 -9.30
C MET A 1 7.08 39.71 -9.33
N GLY A 2 6.57 39.24 -8.17
CA GLY A 2 5.66 38.08 -8.10
C GLY A 2 4.39 38.33 -8.90
N LYS A 3 3.81 37.25 -9.48
CA LYS A 3 2.59 37.32 -10.27
C LYS A 3 1.53 36.41 -9.66
N ILE A 4 0.27 36.82 -9.66
CA ILE A 4 -0.87 35.95 -9.44
C ILE A 4 -1.17 35.25 -10.78
N ILE A 5 -1.04 33.90 -10.81
CA ILE A 5 -1.20 33.10 -12.04
C ILE A 5 -2.57 32.44 -12.15
N GLY A 6 -3.37 32.46 -11.09
CA GLY A 6 -4.68 31.83 -11.10
C GLY A 6 -5.32 31.77 -9.73
N GLU A 7 -6.47 31.11 -9.65
CA GLU A 7 -7.21 30.79 -8.44
C GLU A 7 -7.05 29.30 -8.10
N GLY A 8 -6.72 28.98 -6.85
CA GLY A 8 -6.56 27.61 -6.39
C GLY A 8 -7.85 27.07 -5.78
N ILE A 9 -8.19 25.81 -6.11
CA ILE A 9 -9.40 25.11 -5.71
C ILE A 9 -9.04 23.86 -4.91
N THR A 10 -9.66 23.69 -3.75
CA THR A 10 -9.57 22.47 -2.93
C THR A 10 -10.87 21.66 -2.95
N PHE A 11 -10.89 20.50 -2.29
CA PHE A 11 -12.08 19.63 -2.27
C PHE A 11 -13.32 20.30 -1.68
N ASP A 12 -13.13 21.20 -0.72
CA ASP A 12 -14.24 21.92 -0.08
C ASP A 12 -14.84 23.04 -0.95
N ASP A 13 -14.17 23.43 -2.03
CA ASP A 13 -14.61 24.50 -2.93
C ASP A 13 -15.50 23.99 -4.08
N VAL A 14 -15.66 22.68 -4.24
CA VAL A 14 -16.38 22.10 -5.38
C VAL A 14 -17.28 20.93 -4.98
N LEU A 15 -18.32 20.73 -5.79
CA LEU A 15 -19.11 19.49 -5.84
C LEU A 15 -19.15 18.96 -7.27
N LEU A 16 -19.31 17.64 -7.42
CA LEU A 16 -19.58 17.02 -8.70
C LEU A 16 -21.07 17.15 -9.05
N VAL A 17 -21.34 17.50 -10.29
CA VAL A 17 -22.70 17.63 -10.80
C VAL A 17 -23.25 16.24 -11.16
N PRO A 18 -24.42 15.83 -10.65
CA PRO A 18 -25.05 14.56 -11.04
C PRO A 18 -25.36 14.56 -12.53
N GLN A 19 -25.20 13.40 -13.16
CA GLN A 19 -25.42 13.23 -14.60
C GLN A 19 -26.36 12.06 -14.85
N TYR A 20 -26.89 11.96 -16.07
CA TYR A 20 -27.65 10.77 -16.47
C TYR A 20 -26.84 9.50 -16.28
N SER A 21 -27.42 8.52 -15.61
CA SER A 21 -26.74 7.28 -15.26
C SER A 21 -27.56 6.05 -15.64
N GLN A 22 -26.89 5.08 -16.22
CA GLN A 22 -27.38 3.71 -16.41
C GLN A 22 -26.60 2.72 -15.53
N VAL A 23 -25.76 3.25 -14.61
CA VAL A 23 -24.84 2.47 -13.78
C VAL A 23 -25.29 2.56 -12.33
N THR A 24 -25.45 1.42 -11.68
CA THR A 24 -25.68 1.34 -10.23
C THR A 24 -24.35 1.10 -9.51
N PRO A 25 -24.23 1.46 -8.21
CA PRO A 25 -22.98 1.34 -7.46
C PRO A 25 -22.32 -0.05 -7.51
N ASN A 26 -23.09 -1.12 -7.60
CA ASN A 26 -22.61 -2.50 -7.68
C ASN A 26 -22.08 -2.90 -9.07
N MET A 27 -22.36 -2.12 -10.11
CA MET A 27 -21.88 -2.35 -11.48
C MET A 27 -20.55 -1.63 -11.77
N VAL A 28 -20.08 -0.78 -10.84
CA VAL A 28 -18.89 0.05 -11.06
C VAL A 28 -17.61 -0.76 -10.91
N ASP A 29 -16.70 -0.65 -11.86
CA ASP A 29 -15.33 -1.16 -11.77
C ASP A 29 -14.42 -0.09 -11.12
N LEU A 30 -13.80 -0.44 -9.99
CA LEU A 30 -12.87 0.43 -9.27
C LEU A 30 -11.40 0.17 -9.63
N SER A 31 -11.13 -0.75 -10.53
CA SER A 31 -9.75 -1.06 -10.92
C SER A 31 -9.09 0.14 -11.62
N THR A 32 -7.81 0.34 -11.35
CA THR A 32 -7.07 1.50 -11.83
C THR A 32 -5.58 1.18 -12.01
N ASN A 33 -4.87 2.02 -12.75
CA ASN A 33 -3.42 1.91 -12.89
C ASN A 33 -2.70 2.72 -11.81
N LEU A 34 -1.85 2.05 -11.03
CA LEU A 34 -0.93 2.69 -10.09
C LEU A 34 0.28 3.28 -10.79
N THR A 35 0.83 2.51 -11.73
CA THR A 35 1.95 2.89 -12.59
C THR A 35 1.66 2.39 -14.01
N LYS A 36 2.59 2.62 -14.93
CA LYS A 36 2.47 2.10 -16.31
C LYS A 36 2.28 0.57 -16.37
N LYS A 37 2.79 -0.18 -15.38
CA LYS A 37 2.81 -1.66 -15.39
C LYS A 37 2.02 -2.29 -14.23
N ILE A 38 1.71 -1.54 -13.17
CA ILE A 38 1.03 -2.07 -11.98
C ILE A 38 -0.43 -1.59 -11.96
N LYS A 39 -1.34 -2.55 -11.85
CA LYS A 39 -2.78 -2.31 -11.69
C LYS A 39 -3.22 -2.63 -10.26
N LEU A 40 -4.12 -1.82 -9.72
CA LEU A 40 -4.82 -2.05 -8.46
C LEU A 40 -6.30 -2.36 -8.71
N ASN A 41 -6.92 -3.06 -7.78
CA ASN A 41 -8.36 -3.38 -7.84
C ASN A 41 -9.24 -2.31 -7.18
N ILE A 42 -8.64 -1.44 -6.36
CA ILE A 42 -9.26 -0.23 -5.81
C ILE A 42 -8.26 0.94 -5.86
N PRO A 43 -8.70 2.18 -6.03
CA PRO A 43 -7.82 3.35 -6.18
C PRO A 43 -7.28 3.86 -4.83
N MET A 44 -6.73 2.98 -4.00
CA MET A 44 -6.28 3.32 -2.65
C MET A 44 -4.84 2.93 -2.37
N MET A 45 -4.14 3.83 -1.69
CA MET A 45 -2.77 3.66 -1.24
C MET A 45 -2.61 4.19 0.19
N SER A 46 -2.02 3.40 1.11
CA SER A 46 -1.66 3.91 2.43
C SER A 46 -0.30 4.59 2.40
N ALA A 47 -0.21 5.76 3.06
CA ALA A 47 0.96 6.63 3.00
C ALA A 47 2.19 6.03 3.69
N GLY A 48 3.37 6.27 3.12
CA GLY A 48 4.68 5.85 3.65
C GLY A 48 5.11 6.69 4.86
N MET A 49 4.30 6.66 5.92
CA MET A 49 4.51 7.42 7.17
C MET A 49 4.68 6.45 8.34
N ASP A 50 5.54 6.81 9.29
CA ASP A 50 5.94 5.95 10.41
C ASP A 50 4.83 5.68 11.46
N THR A 51 3.69 6.34 11.33
CA THR A 51 2.47 6.07 12.10
C THR A 51 1.32 5.53 11.25
N VAL A 52 1.57 5.16 9.98
CA VAL A 52 0.54 4.69 9.05
C VAL A 52 0.85 3.31 8.48
N THR A 53 2.03 3.10 7.86
CA THR A 53 2.27 1.90 7.05
C THR A 53 3.55 1.17 7.39
N GLU A 54 3.38 0.03 8.05
CA GLU A 54 4.31 -1.10 8.13
C GLU A 54 3.64 -2.36 7.55
N HIS A 55 4.26 -3.54 7.67
CA HIS A 55 3.75 -4.76 7.04
C HIS A 55 2.28 -5.07 7.34
N ARG A 56 1.78 -4.84 8.56
CA ARG A 56 0.38 -5.12 8.91
C ARG A 56 -0.60 -4.31 8.07
N MET A 57 -0.36 -3.00 7.96
CA MET A 57 -1.17 -2.10 7.13
C MET A 57 -1.03 -2.44 5.65
N ALA A 58 0.19 -2.68 5.17
CA ALA A 58 0.44 -3.02 3.76
C ALA A 58 -0.26 -4.33 3.36
N ILE A 59 -0.22 -5.36 4.20
CA ILE A 59 -0.94 -6.62 4.00
C ILE A 59 -2.46 -6.38 3.94
N ALA A 60 -3.01 -5.66 4.90
CA ALA A 60 -4.44 -5.39 4.96
C ALA A 60 -4.91 -4.58 3.76
N MET A 61 -4.16 -3.55 3.35
CA MET A 61 -4.47 -2.73 2.18
C MET A 61 -4.44 -3.53 0.87
N ALA A 62 -3.41 -4.36 0.68
CA ALA A 62 -3.28 -5.20 -0.51
C ALA A 62 -4.41 -6.25 -0.58
N ARG A 63 -4.85 -6.81 0.56
CA ARG A 63 -6.02 -7.72 0.64
C ARG A 63 -7.31 -7.07 0.18
N GLN A 64 -7.47 -5.78 0.43
CA GLN A 64 -8.62 -5.01 -0.04
C GLN A 64 -8.49 -4.59 -1.52
N GLY A 65 -7.36 -4.83 -2.16
CA GLY A 65 -7.12 -4.52 -3.57
C GLY A 65 -6.35 -3.24 -3.84
N GLY A 66 -5.90 -2.54 -2.79
CA GLY A 66 -5.02 -1.37 -2.84
C GLY A 66 -3.54 -1.74 -2.66
N ILE A 67 -2.72 -0.79 -2.21
CA ILE A 67 -1.30 -1.01 -1.92
C ILE A 67 -0.85 -0.20 -0.69
N GLY A 68 0.01 -0.78 0.13
CA GLY A 68 0.68 -0.08 1.22
C GLY A 68 2.11 0.30 0.86
N ILE A 69 2.53 1.50 1.28
CA ILE A 69 3.90 1.99 1.10
C ILE A 69 4.62 1.95 2.43
N ILE A 70 5.56 1.03 2.58
CA ILE A 70 6.39 0.91 3.80
C ILE A 70 7.24 2.17 3.96
N HIS A 71 7.17 2.79 5.14
CA HIS A 71 7.92 4.02 5.42
C HIS A 71 9.43 3.76 5.55
N LYS A 72 10.22 4.84 5.41
CA LYS A 72 11.70 4.77 5.44
C LYS A 72 12.35 5.13 6.79
N ASN A 73 11.56 5.49 7.81
CA ASN A 73 12.07 5.85 9.16
C ASN A 73 12.46 4.59 9.96
N MET A 74 13.34 3.79 9.38
CA MET A 74 13.92 2.57 9.93
C MET A 74 15.20 2.25 9.17
N SER A 75 15.99 1.29 9.65
CA SER A 75 17.19 0.83 8.94
C SER A 75 16.86 0.25 7.57
N ILE A 76 17.86 0.04 6.72
CA ILE A 76 17.70 -0.58 5.40
C ILE A 76 17.20 -2.01 5.57
N GLU A 77 17.78 -2.74 6.52
CA GLU A 77 17.48 -4.14 6.83
C GLU A 77 16.05 -4.30 7.37
N GLU A 78 15.65 -3.43 8.30
CA GLU A 78 14.29 -3.43 8.86
C GLU A 78 13.25 -3.16 7.77
N GLN A 79 13.48 -2.18 6.89
CA GLN A 79 12.53 -1.88 5.81
C GLN A 79 12.43 -3.03 4.80
N ALA A 80 13.55 -3.65 4.45
CA ALA A 80 13.56 -4.84 3.59
C ALA A 80 12.82 -6.02 4.25
N GLU A 81 12.99 -6.23 5.58
CA GLU A 81 12.25 -7.22 6.33
C GLU A 81 10.74 -6.95 6.35
N GLU A 82 10.32 -5.69 6.49
CA GLU A 82 8.91 -5.31 6.42
C GLU A 82 8.30 -5.64 5.05
N VAL A 83 9.02 -5.37 3.95
CA VAL A 83 8.61 -5.76 2.60
C VAL A 83 8.54 -7.29 2.47
N ASP A 84 9.54 -8.02 2.93
CA ASP A 84 9.58 -9.48 2.90
C ASP A 84 8.40 -10.10 3.67
N LYS A 85 8.01 -9.55 4.83
CA LYS A 85 6.82 -9.96 5.58
C LYS A 85 5.54 -9.83 4.74
N VAL A 86 5.41 -8.76 3.97
CA VAL A 86 4.25 -8.58 3.06
C VAL A 86 4.29 -9.61 1.93
N LYS A 87 5.43 -9.75 1.26
CA LYS A 87 5.59 -10.67 0.12
C LYS A 87 5.39 -12.14 0.51
N ARG A 88 5.69 -12.51 1.74
CA ARG A 88 5.48 -13.88 2.28
C ARG A 88 4.10 -14.10 2.91
N SER A 89 3.33 -13.05 3.14
CA SER A 89 2.04 -13.16 3.84
C SER A 89 0.99 -13.96 3.08
N GLU A 90 1.04 -13.93 1.76
CA GLU A 90 0.18 -14.69 0.85
C GLU A 90 0.96 -15.12 -0.38
N ASN A 91 0.82 -16.40 -0.70
CA ASN A 91 1.32 -16.97 -1.93
C ASN A 91 0.19 -17.81 -2.56
N GLY A 92 0.06 -17.76 -3.88
CA GLY A 92 -0.77 -18.72 -4.57
C GLY A 92 -0.09 -20.10 -4.55
N VAL A 93 1.03 -20.17 -5.24
CA VAL A 93 2.02 -21.24 -5.12
C VAL A 93 3.30 -20.62 -4.58
N ILE A 94 3.81 -21.12 -3.45
CA ILE A 94 5.13 -20.74 -2.95
C ILE A 94 6.15 -21.34 -3.90
N THR A 95 6.71 -20.54 -4.81
CA THR A 95 7.61 -21.02 -5.87
C THR A 95 9.04 -21.28 -5.39
N ASP A 96 9.40 -20.82 -4.20
CA ASP A 96 10.69 -21.08 -3.56
C ASP A 96 10.45 -21.39 -2.07
N PRO A 97 9.89 -22.58 -1.77
CA PRO A 97 9.59 -22.95 -0.39
C PRO A 97 10.88 -23.22 0.38
N PHE A 98 10.90 -22.83 1.66
CA PHE A 98 11.94 -23.33 2.56
C PHE A 98 11.94 -24.85 2.56
N PHE A 99 13.11 -25.43 2.56
CA PHE A 99 13.29 -26.87 2.66
C PHE A 99 14.45 -27.20 3.62
N LEU A 100 14.45 -28.41 4.11
CA LEU A 100 15.52 -28.99 4.91
C LEU A 100 15.90 -30.34 4.32
N THR A 101 16.97 -30.93 4.84
CA THR A 101 17.44 -32.24 4.43
C THR A 101 17.10 -33.30 5.48
N PRO A 102 17.10 -34.61 5.14
CA PRO A 102 16.89 -35.69 6.11
C PRO A 102 17.92 -35.73 7.24
N GLU A 103 19.10 -35.15 7.02
CA GLU A 103 20.19 -35.12 7.98
C GLU A 103 20.18 -33.92 8.94
N ASP A 104 19.32 -32.91 8.69
CA ASP A 104 19.07 -31.83 9.63
C ASP A 104 18.34 -32.36 10.87
N THR A 105 18.30 -31.57 11.94
CA THR A 105 17.69 -31.94 13.20
C THR A 105 16.27 -31.43 13.34
N LEU A 106 15.51 -31.95 14.30
CA LEU A 106 14.18 -31.44 14.63
C LEU A 106 14.26 -30.02 15.20
N ASN A 107 15.34 -29.66 15.90
CA ASN A 107 15.58 -28.28 16.35
C ASN A 107 15.72 -27.33 15.15
N ASP A 108 16.46 -27.71 14.11
CA ASP A 108 16.60 -26.89 12.89
C ASP A 108 15.23 -26.65 12.23
N ALA A 109 14.37 -27.68 12.24
CA ALA A 109 13.02 -27.56 11.72
C ALA A 109 12.13 -26.63 12.59
N ASP A 110 12.21 -26.76 13.91
CA ASP A 110 11.44 -25.91 14.84
C ASP A 110 11.90 -24.46 14.77
N GLU A 111 13.20 -24.19 14.76
CA GLU A 111 13.77 -22.86 14.59
C GLU A 111 13.34 -22.22 13.27
N LEU A 112 13.40 -22.96 12.15
CA LEU A 112 12.98 -22.49 10.84
C LEU A 112 11.47 -22.16 10.85
N MET A 113 10.65 -23.06 11.40
CA MET A 113 9.21 -22.88 11.49
C MET A 113 8.83 -21.70 12.39
N ALA A 114 9.52 -21.53 13.53
CA ALA A 114 9.30 -20.41 14.45
C ALA A 114 9.71 -19.08 13.81
N LYS A 115 10.91 -19.01 13.22
CA LYS A 115 11.45 -17.81 12.58
C LYS A 115 10.54 -17.28 11.48
N PHE A 116 10.04 -18.16 10.63
CA PHE A 116 9.22 -17.78 9.47
C PHE A 116 7.71 -17.98 9.68
N ARG A 117 7.29 -18.37 10.88
CA ARG A 117 5.87 -18.61 11.26
C ARG A 117 5.16 -19.57 10.31
N ILE A 118 5.87 -20.59 9.83
CA ILE A 118 5.34 -21.65 8.98
C ILE A 118 5.09 -22.91 9.80
N SER A 119 4.16 -23.75 9.35
CA SER A 119 3.73 -24.93 10.10
C SER A 119 4.19 -26.27 9.49
N GLY A 120 5.15 -26.22 8.58
CA GLY A 120 5.74 -27.42 7.99
C GLY A 120 6.64 -27.08 6.80
N VAL A 121 7.61 -27.95 6.57
CA VAL A 121 8.73 -27.76 5.66
C VAL A 121 8.89 -29.01 4.79
N PRO A 122 8.96 -28.91 3.46
CA PRO A 122 9.39 -29.99 2.57
C PRO A 122 10.81 -30.43 2.88
N ILE A 123 11.08 -31.72 2.76
CA ILE A 123 12.40 -32.31 2.96
C ILE A 123 12.93 -32.83 1.62
N VAL A 124 14.14 -32.41 1.28
CA VAL A 124 14.73 -32.72 -0.03
C VAL A 124 16.12 -33.35 0.09
N VAL A 125 16.50 -34.17 -0.92
CA VAL A 125 17.88 -34.58 -1.17
C VAL A 125 18.30 -33.96 -2.51
N GLY A 126 19.23 -33.02 -2.46
CA GLY A 126 19.49 -32.15 -3.59
C GLY A 126 18.29 -31.26 -3.87
N ARG A 127 17.52 -31.53 -4.91
CA ARG A 127 16.22 -30.88 -5.22
C ARG A 127 15.04 -31.84 -5.13
N LYS A 128 15.29 -33.15 -5.02
CA LYS A 128 14.26 -34.18 -5.04
C LYS A 128 13.50 -34.20 -3.71
N LEU A 129 12.17 -34.09 -3.78
CA LEU A 129 11.32 -34.21 -2.60
C LEU A 129 11.37 -35.63 -2.05
N VAL A 130 11.70 -35.79 -0.76
CA VAL A 130 11.78 -37.09 -0.06
C VAL A 130 10.86 -37.15 1.16
N GLY A 131 10.33 -36.02 1.62
CA GLY A 131 9.47 -36.01 2.78
C GLY A 131 8.86 -34.65 3.05
N ILE A 132 8.10 -34.60 4.11
CA ILE A 132 7.57 -33.36 4.70
C ILE A 132 7.57 -33.48 6.23
N ILE A 133 7.97 -32.43 6.93
CA ILE A 133 7.85 -32.33 8.39
C ILE A 133 6.93 -31.18 8.78
N THR A 134 6.12 -31.37 9.81
CA THR A 134 5.12 -30.37 10.24
C THR A 134 5.15 -30.18 11.75
N ASN A 135 4.55 -29.11 12.25
CA ASN A 135 4.38 -28.86 13.69
C ASN A 135 3.71 -30.05 14.40
N ARG A 136 2.89 -30.85 13.69
CA ARG A 136 2.25 -32.04 14.27
C ARG A 136 3.29 -33.10 14.58
N ASP A 137 4.26 -33.29 13.69
CA ASP A 137 5.32 -34.28 13.85
C ASP A 137 6.26 -33.85 14.99
N LEU A 138 6.62 -32.56 15.06
CA LEU A 138 7.46 -32.01 16.14
C LEU A 138 6.80 -32.08 17.52
N LYS A 139 5.48 -31.91 17.59
CA LYS A 139 4.75 -31.82 18.87
C LYS A 139 4.85 -33.11 19.71
N PHE A 140 5.06 -34.25 19.09
CA PHE A 140 5.14 -35.54 19.75
C PHE A 140 6.58 -35.97 20.07
N GLU A 141 7.58 -35.25 19.54
CA GLU A 141 8.99 -35.52 19.77
C GLU A 141 9.53 -34.62 20.90
N LYS A 142 10.26 -35.23 21.84
CA LYS A 142 10.89 -34.52 22.98
C LYS A 142 12.38 -34.27 22.75
N ASP A 143 13.00 -35.08 21.88
CA ASP A 143 14.42 -35.00 21.59
C ASP A 143 14.62 -34.23 20.27
N GLY A 144 14.83 -32.92 20.36
CA GLY A 144 15.08 -32.06 19.20
C GLY A 144 16.39 -32.33 18.45
N THR A 145 17.29 -33.18 19.00
CA THR A 145 18.55 -33.54 18.35
C THR A 145 18.40 -34.72 17.36
N LYS A 146 17.23 -35.36 17.35
CA LYS A 146 16.93 -36.42 16.37
C LYS A 146 16.99 -35.85 14.93
N LYS A 147 17.34 -36.73 14.00
CA LYS A 147 17.33 -36.43 12.58
C LYS A 147 15.91 -36.34 12.04
N ILE A 148 15.69 -35.43 11.09
CA ILE A 148 14.38 -35.23 10.44
C ILE A 148 13.89 -36.52 9.79
N LYS A 149 14.74 -37.31 9.20
CA LYS A 149 14.40 -38.62 8.58
C LYS A 149 13.66 -39.57 9.50
N ASP A 150 13.88 -39.47 10.81
CA ASP A 150 13.30 -40.37 11.81
C ASP A 150 11.86 -39.94 12.24
N ALA A 151 11.45 -38.70 11.87
CA ALA A 151 10.15 -38.15 12.26
C ALA A 151 9.31 -37.62 11.07
N MET A 152 9.92 -37.38 9.90
CA MET A 152 9.23 -36.88 8.72
C MET A 152 8.22 -37.87 8.15
N THR A 153 7.19 -37.39 7.50
CA THR A 153 6.33 -38.16 6.63
C THR A 153 7.05 -38.35 5.28
N SER A 154 7.43 -39.59 4.95
CA SER A 154 8.13 -39.95 3.70
C SER A 154 7.31 -40.85 2.79
N GLU A 155 6.37 -41.62 3.35
CA GLU A 155 5.49 -42.50 2.60
C GLU A 155 4.17 -41.82 2.22
N ASN A 156 3.63 -42.23 1.06
CA ASN A 156 2.34 -41.74 0.55
C ASN A 156 2.26 -40.18 0.52
N LEU A 157 3.34 -39.53 0.11
CA LEU A 157 3.37 -38.09 -0.08
C LEU A 157 2.33 -37.66 -1.12
N ILE A 158 1.45 -36.75 -0.73
CA ILE A 158 0.50 -36.12 -1.65
C ILE A 158 1.20 -34.96 -2.31
N THR A 159 1.35 -34.99 -3.62
CA THR A 159 2.00 -33.97 -4.44
C THR A 159 1.12 -33.59 -5.63
N ALA A 160 1.43 -32.48 -6.28
CA ALA A 160 0.86 -32.11 -7.57
C ALA A 160 1.94 -31.63 -8.54
N LYS A 161 1.60 -31.52 -9.81
CA LYS A 161 2.48 -31.00 -10.86
C LYS A 161 2.42 -29.50 -10.98
N GLU A 162 3.46 -28.89 -11.54
CA GLU A 162 3.42 -27.47 -11.93
C GLU A 162 2.21 -27.18 -12.83
N GLY A 163 1.63 -25.96 -12.65
CA GLY A 163 0.47 -25.51 -13.42
C GLY A 163 -0.89 -25.92 -12.84
N ILE A 164 -0.92 -26.63 -11.70
CA ILE A 164 -2.17 -26.95 -11.00
C ILE A 164 -2.89 -25.67 -10.57
N THR A 165 -4.20 -25.62 -10.73
CA THR A 165 -5.05 -24.53 -10.22
C THR A 165 -5.24 -24.67 -8.71
N LEU A 166 -5.54 -23.57 -8.03
CA LEU A 166 -5.83 -23.59 -6.58
C LEU A 166 -7.12 -24.36 -6.25
N GLU A 167 -8.10 -24.42 -7.17
CA GLU A 167 -9.31 -25.21 -6.99
C GLU A 167 -9.01 -26.71 -7.03
N GLU A 168 -8.20 -27.16 -7.99
CA GLU A 168 -7.72 -28.54 -8.06
C GLU A 168 -6.88 -28.89 -6.84
N ALA A 169 -5.97 -28.00 -6.42
CA ALA A 169 -5.17 -28.16 -5.20
C ALA A 169 -6.04 -28.31 -3.96
N LYS A 170 -7.11 -27.51 -3.83
CA LYS A 170 -8.10 -27.60 -2.75
C LYS A 170 -8.78 -28.97 -2.75
N ALA A 171 -9.21 -29.45 -3.91
CA ALA A 171 -9.86 -30.75 -4.02
C ALA A 171 -8.93 -31.91 -3.59
N ILE A 172 -7.64 -31.86 -4.00
CA ILE A 172 -6.62 -32.84 -3.60
C ILE A 172 -6.40 -32.79 -2.08
N LEU A 173 -6.18 -31.59 -1.51
CA LEU A 173 -5.96 -31.41 -0.07
C LEU A 173 -7.16 -31.87 0.77
N ALA A 174 -8.38 -31.55 0.33
CA ALA A 174 -9.62 -31.97 1.00
C ALA A 174 -9.78 -33.51 0.98
N LYS A 175 -9.58 -34.15 -0.16
CA LYS A 175 -9.65 -35.61 -0.31
C LYS A 175 -8.59 -36.33 0.53
N ALA A 176 -7.36 -35.79 0.55
CA ALA A 176 -6.24 -36.35 1.30
C ALA A 176 -6.27 -35.98 2.80
N ARG A 177 -7.12 -35.03 3.23
CA ARG A 177 -7.16 -34.45 4.58
C ARG A 177 -5.79 -33.93 5.03
N LYS A 178 -5.09 -33.28 4.10
CA LYS A 178 -3.77 -32.66 4.33
C LYS A 178 -3.87 -31.14 4.20
N GLU A 179 -2.93 -30.43 4.83
CA GLU A 179 -2.91 -28.97 4.84
C GLU A 179 -1.87 -28.39 3.87
N LYS A 180 -0.99 -29.23 3.34
CA LYS A 180 0.13 -28.83 2.49
C LYS A 180 0.26 -29.75 1.29
N LEU A 181 0.50 -29.15 0.13
CA LEU A 181 0.63 -29.84 -1.16
C LEU A 181 1.94 -29.39 -1.82
N PRO A 182 3.03 -30.18 -1.69
CA PRO A 182 4.23 -29.94 -2.45
C PRO A 182 3.96 -30.05 -3.96
N ILE A 183 4.52 -29.11 -4.73
CA ILE A 183 4.47 -29.09 -6.18
C ILE A 183 5.82 -29.60 -6.70
N VAL A 184 5.78 -30.55 -7.60
CA VAL A 184 6.98 -31.20 -8.15
C VAL A 184 6.95 -31.23 -9.67
N ASP A 185 8.14 -31.29 -10.29
CA ASP A 185 8.29 -31.57 -11.71
C ASP A 185 8.23 -33.12 -12.01
N ASP A 186 8.48 -33.50 -13.26
CA ASP A 186 8.43 -34.89 -13.68
C ASP A 186 9.54 -35.75 -13.07
N ASP A 187 10.66 -35.16 -12.67
CA ASP A 187 11.76 -35.79 -11.98
C ASP A 187 11.59 -35.81 -10.45
N TYR A 188 10.42 -35.38 -9.96
CA TYR A 188 10.08 -35.26 -8.54
C TYR A 188 10.91 -34.22 -7.77
N ASN A 189 11.46 -33.20 -8.48
CA ASN A 189 12.13 -32.09 -7.83
C ASN A 189 11.09 -31.10 -7.28
N LEU A 190 11.32 -30.58 -6.09
CA LEU A 190 10.48 -29.59 -5.45
C LEU A 190 10.50 -28.27 -6.25
N LYS A 191 9.31 -27.81 -6.67
CA LYS A 191 9.10 -26.57 -7.42
C LYS A 191 8.26 -25.56 -6.64
N GLY A 192 7.48 -26.02 -5.69
CA GLY A 192 6.63 -25.16 -4.93
C GLY A 192 5.90 -25.85 -3.79
N LEU A 193 5.12 -25.06 -3.07
CA LEU A 193 4.27 -25.53 -1.99
C LEU A 193 2.95 -24.74 -2.02
N ILE A 194 1.83 -25.44 -1.93
CA ILE A 194 0.51 -24.83 -1.71
C ILE A 194 0.03 -25.22 -0.32
N THR A 195 -0.55 -24.27 0.44
CA THR A 195 -1.16 -24.59 1.73
C THR A 195 -2.66 -24.29 1.73
N ILE A 196 -3.43 -25.01 2.54
CA ILE A 196 -4.87 -24.76 2.69
C ILE A 196 -5.14 -23.32 3.14
N LYS A 197 -4.25 -22.75 3.98
CA LYS A 197 -4.37 -21.36 4.44
C LYS A 197 -4.27 -20.34 3.31
N ASP A 198 -3.43 -20.60 2.30
CA ASP A 198 -3.30 -19.69 1.15
C ASP A 198 -4.56 -19.76 0.27
N ILE A 199 -5.15 -20.94 0.12
CA ILE A 199 -6.43 -21.13 -0.57
C ILE A 199 -7.56 -20.42 0.18
N GLU A 200 -7.65 -20.58 1.50
CA GLU A 200 -8.65 -19.90 2.34
C GLU A 200 -8.54 -18.38 2.27
N LYS A 201 -7.31 -17.85 2.29
CA LYS A 201 -7.07 -16.41 2.12
C LYS A 201 -7.52 -15.89 0.76
N GLN A 202 -7.28 -16.65 -0.30
CA GLN A 202 -7.72 -16.26 -1.64
C GLN A 202 -9.25 -16.25 -1.77
N ILE A 203 -9.94 -17.21 -1.14
CA ILE A 203 -11.40 -17.23 -1.08
C ILE A 203 -11.94 -16.04 -0.26
N LYS A 204 -11.27 -15.74 0.87
CA LYS A 204 -11.67 -14.63 1.74
C LYS A 204 -11.41 -13.25 1.11
N TYR A 205 -10.32 -13.11 0.36
CA TYR A 205 -9.88 -11.84 -0.24
C TYR A 205 -9.75 -11.94 -1.77
N PRO A 206 -10.86 -12.12 -2.51
CA PRO A 206 -10.82 -12.37 -3.95
C PRO A 206 -10.31 -11.17 -4.75
N TYR A 207 -10.38 -9.97 -4.19
CA TYR A 207 -9.95 -8.72 -4.83
C TYR A 207 -8.54 -8.28 -4.43
N SER A 208 -7.75 -9.13 -3.74
CA SER A 208 -6.40 -8.78 -3.35
C SER A 208 -5.55 -8.32 -4.53
N ALA A 209 -4.79 -7.25 -4.32
CA ALA A 209 -3.81 -6.78 -5.28
C ALA A 209 -2.55 -7.67 -5.20
N LYS A 210 -2.26 -8.38 -6.27
CA LYS A 210 -1.20 -9.41 -6.33
C LYS A 210 -0.31 -9.23 -7.56
N ASP A 211 0.94 -9.64 -7.41
CA ASP A 211 1.88 -9.75 -8.51
C ASP A 211 1.62 -11.03 -9.36
N SER A 212 2.39 -11.21 -10.42
CA SER A 212 2.28 -12.38 -11.32
C SER A 212 2.56 -13.73 -10.64
N GLN A 213 3.17 -13.73 -9.45
CA GLN A 213 3.44 -14.93 -8.65
C GLN A 213 2.38 -15.15 -7.55
N GLY A 214 1.32 -14.36 -7.51
CA GLY A 214 0.25 -14.45 -6.52
C GLY A 214 0.58 -13.89 -5.15
N ARG A 215 1.69 -13.14 -5.01
CA ARG A 215 2.09 -12.47 -3.76
C ARG A 215 1.46 -11.08 -3.69
N LEU A 216 1.14 -10.63 -2.48
CA LEU A 216 0.57 -9.29 -2.28
C LEU A 216 1.51 -8.21 -2.82
N LEU A 217 0.93 -7.19 -3.46
CA LEU A 217 1.67 -6.01 -3.88
C LEU A 217 2.13 -5.19 -2.67
N CYS A 218 3.37 -4.71 -2.74
CA CYS A 218 3.98 -3.88 -1.70
C CYS A 218 4.86 -2.81 -2.31
N GLY A 219 4.71 -1.58 -1.85
CA GLY A 219 5.62 -0.49 -2.16
C GLY A 219 6.47 -0.10 -0.97
N ALA A 220 7.56 0.62 -1.22
CA ALA A 220 8.42 1.18 -0.19
C ALA A 220 8.88 2.58 -0.52
N ALA A 221 8.90 3.46 0.48
CA ALA A 221 9.39 4.83 0.35
C ALA A 221 10.92 4.87 0.48
N VAL A 222 11.55 5.69 -0.34
CA VAL A 222 12.97 6.02 -0.24
C VAL A 222 13.17 7.54 -0.25
N GLY A 223 14.27 8.01 0.31
CA GLY A 223 14.67 9.43 0.28
C GLY A 223 15.72 9.70 -0.79
N ILE A 224 16.52 10.73 -0.52
CA ILE A 224 17.60 11.21 -1.39
C ILE A 224 18.97 11.17 -0.70
N THR A 225 19.11 10.33 0.33
CA THR A 225 20.37 10.18 1.09
C THR A 225 21.45 9.52 0.23
N SER A 226 22.73 9.70 0.61
CA SER A 226 23.86 9.15 -0.13
C SER A 226 23.85 7.63 -0.27
N ASN A 227 23.20 6.91 0.66
CA ASN A 227 23.04 5.46 0.67
C ASN A 227 21.70 4.98 0.07
N VAL A 228 20.99 5.83 -0.69
CA VAL A 228 19.69 5.49 -1.25
C VAL A 228 19.75 4.23 -2.13
N MET A 229 20.81 4.04 -2.90
CA MET A 229 20.93 2.87 -3.77
C MET A 229 21.12 1.57 -3.00
N ASP A 230 21.80 1.58 -1.85
CA ASP A 230 21.91 0.40 -0.99
C ASP A 230 20.53 0.00 -0.45
N ARG A 231 19.72 0.98 -0.07
CA ARG A 231 18.31 0.77 0.33
C ARG A 231 17.49 0.19 -0.82
N VAL A 232 17.60 0.76 -2.02
CA VAL A 232 16.86 0.25 -3.20
C VAL A 232 17.26 -1.19 -3.52
N ARG A 233 18.55 -1.53 -3.49
CA ARG A 233 19.04 -2.91 -3.71
C ARG A 233 18.43 -3.90 -2.72
N ALA A 234 18.45 -3.58 -1.42
CA ALA A 234 17.86 -4.41 -0.38
C ALA A 234 16.33 -4.59 -0.58
N LEU A 235 15.62 -3.54 -0.97
CA LEU A 235 14.19 -3.59 -1.26
C LEU A 235 13.88 -4.44 -2.51
N VAL A 236 14.70 -4.34 -3.55
CA VAL A 236 14.58 -5.18 -4.77
C VAL A 236 14.84 -6.65 -4.44
N GLU A 237 15.83 -6.94 -3.61
CA GLU A 237 16.10 -8.31 -3.11
C GLU A 237 14.90 -8.86 -2.34
N ALA A 238 14.24 -8.02 -1.51
CA ALA A 238 13.00 -8.35 -0.81
C ALA A 238 11.77 -8.41 -1.75
N LYS A 239 11.91 -8.20 -3.07
CA LYS A 239 10.86 -8.27 -4.09
C LYS A 239 9.80 -7.17 -3.97
N VAL A 240 10.20 -5.96 -3.62
CA VAL A 240 9.32 -4.81 -3.68
C VAL A 240 8.77 -4.60 -5.10
N ASP A 241 7.50 -4.24 -5.23
CA ASP A 241 6.86 -4.04 -6.54
C ASP A 241 7.05 -2.61 -7.06
N VAL A 242 7.08 -1.63 -6.17
CA VAL A 242 7.21 -0.22 -6.53
C VAL A 242 8.00 0.56 -5.48
N ILE A 243 8.88 1.44 -5.94
CA ILE A 243 9.59 2.41 -5.10
C ILE A 243 8.90 3.77 -5.19
N VAL A 244 8.76 4.43 -4.05
CA VAL A 244 8.26 5.81 -3.98
C VAL A 244 9.41 6.71 -3.53
N ILE A 245 9.92 7.56 -4.44
CA ILE A 245 10.85 8.63 -4.06
C ILE A 245 9.99 9.72 -3.41
N ASP A 246 10.11 9.84 -2.09
CA ASP A 246 9.24 10.67 -1.27
C ASP A 246 9.96 11.91 -0.73
N SER A 247 9.61 13.07 -1.27
CA SER A 247 10.17 14.37 -0.92
C SER A 247 9.08 15.42 -0.71
N ALA A 248 9.39 16.43 0.10
CA ALA A 248 8.53 17.61 0.26
C ALA A 248 8.49 18.46 -1.02
N HIS A 249 9.52 18.38 -1.87
CA HIS A 249 9.60 19.08 -3.16
C HIS A 249 10.22 18.18 -4.22
N GLY A 250 9.37 17.52 -5.01
CA GLY A 250 9.80 16.58 -6.05
C GLY A 250 10.45 17.23 -7.27
N HIS A 251 10.16 18.49 -7.55
CA HIS A 251 10.75 19.25 -8.65
C HIS A 251 12.12 19.80 -8.28
N SER A 252 13.04 18.92 -7.97
CA SER A 252 14.42 19.29 -7.54
C SER A 252 15.47 18.37 -8.15
N GLN A 253 16.68 18.90 -8.37
CA GLN A 253 17.77 18.18 -9.04
C GLN A 253 18.13 16.86 -8.33
N ASN A 254 18.06 16.82 -7.01
CA ASN A 254 18.38 15.61 -6.24
C ASN A 254 17.38 14.48 -6.52
N ILE A 255 16.11 14.82 -6.71
CA ILE A 255 15.07 13.85 -7.07
C ILE A 255 15.31 13.30 -8.48
N PHE A 256 15.62 14.18 -9.46
CA PHE A 256 15.97 13.75 -10.82
C PHE A 256 17.19 12.84 -10.84
N ASN A 257 18.23 13.18 -10.08
CA ASN A 257 19.43 12.36 -10.00
C ASN A 257 19.12 10.99 -9.40
N THR A 258 18.38 10.94 -8.29
CA THR A 258 17.96 9.68 -7.63
C THR A 258 17.12 8.82 -8.57
N LEU A 259 16.13 9.42 -9.24
CA LEU A 259 15.28 8.72 -10.19
C LEU A 259 16.10 8.11 -11.34
N LYS A 260 16.98 8.89 -11.94
CA LYS A 260 17.87 8.41 -13.01
C LYS A 260 18.81 7.29 -12.56
N MET A 261 19.38 7.40 -11.34
CA MET A 261 20.23 6.33 -10.78
C MET A 261 19.42 5.02 -10.60
N ILE A 262 18.23 5.08 -10.03
CA ILE A 262 17.37 3.91 -9.84
C ILE A 262 17.01 3.28 -11.19
N LYS A 263 16.56 4.09 -12.16
CA LYS A 263 16.17 3.59 -13.48
C LYS A 263 17.34 3.06 -14.31
N ALA A 264 18.55 3.58 -14.09
CA ALA A 264 19.75 3.07 -14.75
C ALA A 264 20.14 1.67 -14.25
N GLU A 265 20.06 1.41 -12.94
CA GLU A 265 20.40 0.11 -12.34
C GLU A 265 19.25 -0.89 -12.44
N PHE A 266 18.01 -0.44 -12.30
CA PHE A 266 16.79 -1.25 -12.31
C PHE A 266 15.76 -0.73 -13.33
N PRO A 267 15.96 -0.92 -14.64
CA PRO A 267 15.10 -0.34 -15.68
C PRO A 267 13.62 -0.75 -15.58
N ASP A 268 13.36 -1.98 -15.14
CA ASP A 268 12.00 -2.54 -15.04
C ASP A 268 11.29 -2.20 -13.72
N LEU A 269 12.02 -1.77 -12.69
CA LEU A 269 11.46 -1.39 -11.40
C LEU A 269 10.54 -0.18 -11.59
N GLN A 270 9.32 -0.29 -11.09
CA GLN A 270 8.38 0.81 -11.13
C GLN A 270 8.73 1.87 -10.08
N VAL A 271 8.78 3.13 -10.48
CA VAL A 271 9.16 4.25 -9.61
C VAL A 271 8.11 5.35 -9.67
N ILE A 272 7.55 5.66 -8.51
CA ILE A 272 6.69 6.81 -8.29
C ILE A 272 7.56 7.94 -7.76
N ALA A 273 7.48 9.13 -8.37
CA ALA A 273 8.23 10.29 -7.93
C ALA A 273 7.31 11.43 -7.47
N GLY A 274 7.70 12.16 -6.45
CA GLY A 274 6.95 13.30 -5.91
C GLY A 274 7.55 13.85 -4.60
N ASN A 275 6.87 14.84 -3.98
CA ASN A 275 5.58 15.41 -4.39
C ASN A 275 5.76 16.64 -5.26
N VAL A 276 4.84 16.80 -6.18
CA VAL A 276 4.76 17.99 -7.04
C VAL A 276 3.35 18.57 -7.03
N ALA A 277 3.17 19.75 -7.64
CA ALA A 277 1.87 20.41 -7.69
C ALA A 277 1.64 21.18 -9.02
N THR A 278 2.48 20.98 -10.03
CA THR A 278 2.42 21.71 -11.31
C THR A 278 2.58 20.77 -12.50
N GLY A 279 1.99 21.11 -13.64
CA GLY A 279 2.16 20.37 -14.89
C GLY A 279 3.61 20.34 -15.38
N GLU A 280 4.36 21.43 -15.21
CA GLU A 280 5.79 21.51 -15.57
C GLU A 280 6.60 20.46 -14.80
N ALA A 281 6.46 20.44 -13.47
CA ALA A 281 7.16 19.46 -12.62
C ALA A 281 6.76 18.01 -12.98
N THR A 282 5.51 17.80 -13.33
CA THR A 282 4.99 16.50 -13.78
C THR A 282 5.67 16.05 -15.07
N ARG A 283 5.78 16.92 -16.07
CA ARG A 283 6.47 16.63 -17.32
C ARG A 283 7.92 16.24 -17.08
N ASP A 284 8.64 17.06 -16.34
CA ASP A 284 10.06 16.86 -16.10
C ASP A 284 10.35 15.53 -15.37
N LEU A 285 9.50 15.15 -14.40
CA LEU A 285 9.61 13.84 -13.73
C LEU A 285 9.33 12.67 -14.66
N ILE A 286 8.31 12.78 -15.52
CA ILE A 286 7.97 11.74 -16.50
C ILE A 286 9.12 11.55 -17.50
N GLU A 287 9.65 12.65 -18.02
CA GLU A 287 10.79 12.62 -18.96
C GLU A 287 12.08 12.10 -18.31
N ALA A 288 12.23 12.28 -16.98
CA ALA A 288 13.31 11.69 -16.21
C ALA A 288 13.12 10.18 -15.92
N GLY A 289 11.96 9.59 -16.23
CA GLY A 289 11.69 8.15 -16.14
C GLY A 289 10.72 7.74 -15.05
N ALA A 290 9.95 8.64 -14.44
CA ALA A 290 8.91 8.28 -13.49
C ALA A 290 7.80 7.46 -14.13
N ASP A 291 7.37 6.39 -13.47
CA ASP A 291 6.27 5.50 -13.90
C ASP A 291 4.90 5.95 -13.37
N ALA A 292 4.88 6.80 -12.37
CA ALA A 292 3.74 7.57 -11.89
C ALA A 292 4.23 8.81 -11.14
N VAL A 293 3.38 9.84 -11.03
CA VAL A 293 3.71 11.09 -10.33
C VAL A 293 2.78 11.31 -9.16
N LYS A 294 3.37 11.60 -7.99
CA LYS A 294 2.63 11.84 -6.75
C LYS A 294 2.45 13.34 -6.52
N VAL A 295 1.18 13.77 -6.38
CA VAL A 295 0.75 15.16 -6.40
C VAL A 295 0.19 15.57 -5.04
N GLY A 296 0.77 16.63 -4.47
CA GLY A 296 0.28 17.24 -3.23
C GLY A 296 1.37 17.95 -2.45
N ILE A 297 1.35 19.28 -2.45
CA ILE A 297 2.23 20.13 -1.64
C ILE A 297 1.40 20.85 -0.58
N GLY A 298 1.53 20.35 0.66
CA GLY A 298 0.91 20.94 1.85
C GLY A 298 -0.58 20.65 2.11
N PRO A 299 -1.28 19.69 1.44
CA PRO A 299 -2.70 19.44 1.73
C PRO A 299 -2.95 18.52 2.93
N GLY A 300 -1.92 17.81 3.43
CA GLY A 300 -2.07 16.85 4.52
C GLY A 300 -2.50 17.50 5.83
N SER A 301 -3.33 16.80 6.62
CA SER A 301 -3.91 17.30 7.89
C SER A 301 -2.88 17.65 8.97
N ILE A 302 -1.68 17.05 8.88
CA ILE A 302 -0.57 17.27 9.82
C ILE A 302 0.57 18.11 9.20
N CYS A 303 0.37 18.60 7.97
CA CYS A 303 1.39 19.37 7.24
C CYS A 303 1.25 20.86 7.54
N THR A 304 2.36 21.52 7.84
CA THR A 304 2.43 22.96 8.05
C THR A 304 3.27 23.69 7.01
N THR A 305 3.68 23.03 5.93
CA THR A 305 4.49 23.63 4.85
C THR A 305 3.90 24.93 4.32
N ARG A 306 2.58 24.99 4.11
CA ARG A 306 1.89 26.20 3.62
C ARG A 306 1.95 27.36 4.60
N VAL A 307 1.99 27.06 5.91
CA VAL A 307 2.05 28.08 6.97
C VAL A 307 3.50 28.49 7.24
N VAL A 308 4.42 27.53 7.30
CA VAL A 308 5.82 27.76 7.67
C VAL A 308 6.62 28.32 6.49
N ALA A 309 6.47 27.72 5.32
CA ALA A 309 7.23 28.09 4.12
C ALA A 309 6.44 29.01 3.14
N GLY A 310 5.12 29.10 3.29
CA GLY A 310 4.24 29.85 2.37
C GLY A 310 4.07 29.21 1.00
N ILE A 311 4.35 27.89 0.87
CA ILE A 311 4.38 27.14 -0.39
C ILE A 311 3.27 26.12 -0.44
N GLY A 312 2.59 26.03 -1.58
CA GLY A 312 1.56 25.00 -1.84
C GLY A 312 0.63 25.39 -2.97
N VAL A 313 -0.10 24.41 -3.45
CA VAL A 313 -1.19 24.57 -4.43
C VAL A 313 -2.42 23.83 -3.87
N PRO A 314 -3.63 24.41 -3.90
CA PRO A 314 -4.86 23.73 -3.52
C PRO A 314 -5.06 22.44 -4.33
N GLN A 315 -5.53 21.38 -3.67
CA GLN A 315 -5.31 20.01 -4.16
C GLN A 315 -6.04 19.68 -5.46
N VAL A 316 -7.27 20.17 -5.66
CA VAL A 316 -8.02 19.93 -6.91
C VAL A 316 -7.29 20.58 -8.09
N THR A 317 -6.84 21.83 -7.94
CA THR A 317 -6.05 22.54 -8.96
C THR A 317 -4.75 21.77 -9.25
N ALA A 318 -4.01 21.36 -8.21
CA ALA A 318 -2.76 20.62 -8.40
C ALA A 318 -2.97 19.31 -9.17
N ILE A 319 -4.04 18.55 -8.85
CA ILE A 319 -4.35 17.29 -9.55
C ILE A 319 -4.69 17.56 -11.01
N MET A 320 -5.55 18.55 -11.29
CA MET A 320 -5.96 18.90 -12.65
C MET A 320 -4.76 19.34 -13.51
N ASP A 321 -3.94 20.26 -13.02
CA ASP A 321 -2.77 20.77 -13.75
C ASP A 321 -1.75 19.66 -14.05
N CYS A 322 -1.51 18.77 -13.08
CA CYS A 322 -0.62 17.63 -13.27
C CYS A 322 -1.21 16.59 -14.24
N TYR A 323 -2.52 16.32 -14.15
CA TYR A 323 -3.18 15.35 -15.02
C TYR A 323 -3.24 15.80 -16.48
N GLU A 324 -3.47 17.09 -16.73
CA GLU A 324 -3.46 17.64 -18.10
C GLU A 324 -2.17 17.32 -18.85
N VAL A 325 -1.04 17.29 -18.16
CA VAL A 325 0.25 16.90 -18.75
C VAL A 325 0.42 15.37 -18.76
N ALA A 326 0.15 14.72 -17.63
CA ALA A 326 0.43 13.29 -17.46
C ALA A 326 -0.37 12.40 -18.43
N LYS A 327 -1.59 12.79 -18.77
CA LYS A 327 -2.44 12.05 -19.72
C LYS A 327 -1.82 11.94 -21.12
N GLU A 328 -1.04 12.92 -21.55
CA GLU A 328 -0.35 12.92 -22.85
C GLU A 328 0.72 11.82 -22.92
N TYR A 329 1.31 11.47 -21.76
CA TYR A 329 2.33 10.44 -21.62
C TYR A 329 1.77 9.07 -21.17
N GLY A 330 0.46 8.99 -20.90
CA GLY A 330 -0.17 7.79 -20.34
C GLY A 330 0.35 7.42 -18.96
N VAL A 331 0.78 8.40 -18.15
CA VAL A 331 1.35 8.22 -16.82
C VAL A 331 0.30 8.51 -15.74
N PRO A 332 0.05 7.59 -14.79
CA PRO A 332 -0.92 7.81 -13.72
C PRO A 332 -0.49 8.92 -12.75
N ILE A 333 -1.49 9.63 -12.21
CA ILE A 333 -1.35 10.60 -11.13
C ILE A 333 -1.86 10.03 -9.82
N ILE A 334 -1.09 10.18 -8.74
CA ILE A 334 -1.48 9.80 -7.39
C ILE A 334 -1.81 11.06 -6.61
N ALA A 335 -3.08 11.19 -6.20
CA ALA A 335 -3.55 12.29 -5.37
C ALA A 335 -3.18 12.04 -3.90
N ASP A 336 -2.24 12.80 -3.36
CA ASP A 336 -1.69 12.61 -2.02
C ASP A 336 -2.08 13.76 -1.08
N GLY A 337 -2.93 13.44 -0.11
CA GLY A 337 -3.33 14.34 0.97
C GLY A 337 -4.60 15.17 0.71
N GLY A 338 -5.13 15.74 1.78
CA GLY A 338 -6.32 16.60 1.77
C GLY A 338 -7.67 15.84 1.79
N ILE A 339 -7.66 14.53 1.71
CA ILE A 339 -8.85 13.67 1.68
C ILE A 339 -9.35 13.44 3.11
N LYS A 340 -10.59 13.82 3.37
CA LYS A 340 -11.27 13.71 4.67
C LYS A 340 -12.47 12.75 4.62
N PHE A 341 -13.12 12.64 3.48
CA PHE A 341 -14.33 11.85 3.25
C PHE A 341 -14.23 11.05 1.95
N SER A 342 -15.09 10.07 1.79
CA SER A 342 -15.19 9.29 0.53
C SER A 342 -15.55 10.19 -0.68
N GLY A 343 -16.33 11.25 -0.46
CA GLY A 343 -16.64 12.23 -1.50
C GLY A 343 -15.41 12.95 -2.05
N ASP A 344 -14.37 13.15 -1.23
CA ASP A 344 -13.10 13.75 -1.70
C ASP A 344 -12.33 12.80 -2.60
N ILE A 345 -12.45 11.48 -2.39
CA ILE A 345 -11.89 10.46 -3.30
C ILE A 345 -12.55 10.57 -4.68
N VAL A 346 -13.88 10.70 -4.72
CA VAL A 346 -14.62 10.88 -5.98
C VAL A 346 -14.14 12.14 -6.71
N LYS A 347 -13.99 13.24 -5.98
CA LYS A 347 -13.48 14.52 -6.54
C LYS A 347 -12.04 14.42 -7.01
N ALA A 348 -11.16 13.75 -6.25
CA ALA A 348 -9.76 13.56 -6.62
C ALA A 348 -9.62 12.76 -7.92
N ILE A 349 -10.42 11.69 -8.08
CA ILE A 349 -10.45 10.88 -9.30
C ILE A 349 -11.02 11.69 -10.48
N ALA A 350 -12.14 12.37 -10.29
CA ALA A 350 -12.73 13.23 -11.33
C ALA A 350 -11.79 14.36 -11.77
N ALA A 351 -10.91 14.82 -10.88
CA ALA A 351 -9.88 15.82 -11.20
C ALA A 351 -8.67 15.22 -11.97
N GLY A 352 -8.59 13.90 -12.11
CA GLY A 352 -7.52 13.22 -12.86
C GLY A 352 -6.68 12.23 -12.06
N GLY A 353 -6.89 12.11 -10.74
CA GLY A 353 -6.20 11.12 -9.91
C GLY A 353 -6.53 9.70 -10.31
N SER A 354 -5.54 8.84 -10.47
CA SER A 354 -5.73 7.40 -10.68
C SER A 354 -5.82 6.64 -9.38
N VAL A 355 -5.07 7.08 -8.37
CA VAL A 355 -5.00 6.50 -7.02
C VAL A 355 -4.96 7.62 -6.00
N CYS A 356 -5.58 7.41 -4.84
CA CYS A 356 -5.54 8.31 -3.70
C CYS A 356 -4.62 7.76 -2.60
N MET A 357 -3.57 8.51 -2.24
CA MET A 357 -2.76 8.20 -1.07
C MET A 357 -3.35 8.90 0.16
N MET A 358 -3.52 8.16 1.24
CA MET A 358 -4.13 8.65 2.47
C MET A 358 -3.31 8.26 3.69
N GLY A 359 -3.13 9.21 4.61
CA GLY A 359 -2.47 9.02 5.90
C GLY A 359 -3.49 9.03 7.04
N SER A 360 -4.10 10.18 7.36
CA SER A 360 -5.02 10.35 8.49
C SER A 360 -6.23 9.40 8.46
N MET A 361 -6.71 9.05 7.26
CA MET A 361 -7.84 8.13 7.10
C MET A 361 -7.53 6.72 7.62
N PHE A 362 -6.27 6.29 7.55
CA PHE A 362 -5.83 4.95 7.94
C PHE A 362 -5.02 4.93 9.24
N ALA A 363 -4.51 6.07 9.71
CA ALA A 363 -3.71 6.15 10.93
C ALA A 363 -4.46 5.67 12.19
N GLY A 364 -5.81 5.77 12.20
CA GLY A 364 -6.67 5.30 13.28
C GLY A 364 -6.99 3.80 13.25
N CYS A 365 -6.57 3.07 12.22
CA CYS A 365 -6.88 1.64 12.09
C CYS A 365 -5.95 0.76 12.95
N ASP A 366 -6.42 -0.44 13.29
CA ASP A 366 -5.67 -1.42 14.09
C ASP A 366 -4.32 -1.79 13.47
N GLU A 367 -4.25 -1.80 12.15
CA GLU A 367 -3.08 -2.23 11.38
C GLU A 367 -1.99 -1.16 11.29
N SER A 368 -2.29 0.11 11.58
CA SER A 368 -1.28 1.17 11.61
C SER A 368 -0.33 1.00 12.81
N PRO A 369 0.96 1.38 12.68
CA PRO A 369 1.95 1.20 13.76
C PRO A 369 1.81 2.22 14.90
N GLY A 370 1.08 3.32 14.71
CA GLY A 370 0.87 4.33 15.76
C GLY A 370 0.35 3.74 17.06
N THR A 371 0.89 4.18 18.20
CA THR A 371 0.50 3.70 19.53
C THR A 371 -0.90 4.15 19.92
N PHE A 372 -1.56 3.35 20.76
CA PHE A 372 -2.86 3.70 21.32
C PHE A 372 -2.73 4.73 22.44
N GLU A 373 -3.65 5.69 22.44
CA GLU A 373 -3.86 6.65 23.53
C GLU A 373 -5.30 6.62 24.01
N LEU A 374 -5.48 6.74 25.33
CA LEU A 374 -6.79 6.95 25.93
C LEU A 374 -6.92 8.43 26.33
N TYR A 375 -7.87 9.12 25.74
CA TYR A 375 -8.13 10.52 26.04
C TYR A 375 -9.63 10.78 26.20
N GLN A 376 -10.03 11.40 27.32
CA GLN A 376 -11.42 11.65 27.66
C GLN A 376 -12.34 10.42 27.51
N GLY A 377 -11.86 9.24 27.93
CA GLY A 377 -12.60 7.99 27.84
C GLY A 377 -12.73 7.36 26.45
N ARG A 378 -12.09 7.94 25.43
CA ARG A 378 -12.09 7.43 24.05
C ARG A 378 -10.71 6.96 23.62
N LYS A 379 -10.67 5.97 22.75
CA LYS A 379 -9.43 5.46 22.13
C LYS A 379 -9.03 6.32 20.95
N TYR A 380 -7.75 6.64 20.89
CA TYR A 380 -7.09 7.33 19.79
C TYR A 380 -5.83 6.58 19.40
N LYS A 381 -5.27 6.90 18.24
CA LYS A 381 -3.93 6.48 17.82
C LYS A 381 -3.07 7.70 17.53
N VAL A 382 -1.79 7.61 17.89
CA VAL A 382 -0.81 8.64 17.55
C VAL A 382 -0.67 8.74 16.05
N TYR A 383 -0.69 9.96 15.53
CA TYR A 383 -0.48 10.27 14.14
C TYR A 383 0.39 11.51 14.02
N ARG A 384 1.47 11.43 13.24
CA ARG A 384 2.41 12.54 13.07
C ARG A 384 2.81 12.74 11.62
N GLY A 385 3.11 14.02 11.27
CA GLY A 385 3.69 14.38 10.00
C GLY A 385 5.15 13.96 9.90
N MET A 386 5.59 13.60 8.70
CA MET A 386 7.01 13.30 8.42
C MET A 386 7.90 14.53 8.63
N GLY A 387 7.34 15.76 8.61
CA GLY A 387 8.02 17.01 8.96
C GLY A 387 7.88 17.41 10.43
N SER A 388 7.34 16.58 11.32
CA SER A 388 7.35 16.80 12.76
C SER A 388 8.76 16.59 13.33
N ILE A 389 9.07 17.22 14.48
CA ILE A 389 10.38 17.10 15.11
C ILE A 389 10.76 15.63 15.33
N ALA A 390 9.89 14.86 15.97
CA ALA A 390 10.16 13.47 16.27
C ALA A 390 10.33 12.60 15.01
N ALA A 391 9.54 12.82 13.94
CA ALA A 391 9.73 12.09 12.69
C ALA A 391 11.06 12.47 12.00
N MET A 392 11.45 13.75 12.04
CA MET A 392 12.71 14.21 11.48
C MET A 392 13.92 13.65 12.26
N GLU A 393 13.85 13.57 13.57
CA GLU A 393 14.88 12.95 14.41
C GLU A 393 15.04 11.45 14.13
N ASN A 394 13.97 10.78 13.73
CA ASN A 394 13.93 9.36 13.42
C ASN A 394 14.22 9.01 11.93
N GLY A 395 14.65 9.98 11.09
CA GLY A 395 15.13 9.66 9.75
C GLY A 395 14.50 10.42 8.59
N SER A 396 13.52 11.34 8.80
CA SER A 396 12.88 12.07 7.71
C SER A 396 13.45 13.46 7.40
N LYS A 397 14.62 13.79 7.94
CA LYS A 397 15.30 15.09 7.71
C LYS A 397 15.59 15.38 6.24
N ASP A 398 15.98 14.36 5.49
CA ASP A 398 16.29 14.42 4.06
C ASP A 398 15.08 14.82 3.21
N ARG A 399 13.88 14.41 3.61
CA ARG A 399 12.61 14.78 2.96
C ARG A 399 12.42 16.31 2.88
N TYR A 400 12.93 17.03 3.89
CA TYR A 400 12.82 18.48 4.05
C TYR A 400 14.14 19.21 3.81
N PHE A 401 15.13 18.57 3.18
CA PHE A 401 16.45 19.12 2.88
C PHE A 401 17.21 19.59 4.12
N GLN A 402 16.99 18.96 5.29
CA GLN A 402 17.58 19.31 6.57
C GLN A 402 18.51 18.22 7.14
N ALA A 403 19.06 17.34 6.27
CA ALA A 403 19.91 16.23 6.70
C ALA A 403 21.08 16.67 7.58
N ASP A 404 21.74 17.79 7.23
CA ASP A 404 22.91 18.35 7.91
C ASP A 404 22.56 19.48 8.90
N ALA A 405 21.26 19.73 9.14
CA ALA A 405 20.84 20.85 9.98
C ALA A 405 21.13 20.57 11.46
N LYS A 406 21.81 21.53 12.12
CA LYS A 406 22.05 21.49 13.58
C LYS A 406 20.80 21.76 14.41
N LYS A 407 19.85 22.51 13.86
CA LYS A 407 18.56 22.83 14.45
C LYS A 407 17.48 22.65 13.39
N LEU A 408 16.43 21.92 13.71
CA LEU A 408 15.37 21.59 12.79
C LEU A 408 14.32 22.72 12.72
N VAL A 409 13.78 22.94 11.52
CA VAL A 409 12.58 23.75 11.27
C VAL A 409 11.46 22.80 10.86
N PRO A 410 10.50 22.48 11.73
CA PRO A 410 9.47 21.51 11.42
C PRO A 410 8.44 22.09 10.42
N GLU A 411 8.01 21.25 9.50
CA GLU A 411 6.92 21.50 8.56
C GLU A 411 5.74 20.53 8.77
N GLY A 412 5.60 20.04 9.97
CA GLY A 412 4.53 19.14 10.38
C GLY A 412 4.34 19.09 11.89
N VAL A 413 3.20 18.62 12.30
CA VAL A 413 2.82 18.49 13.71
C VAL A 413 2.62 17.04 14.10
N GLU A 414 2.58 16.79 15.41
CA GLU A 414 2.19 15.52 16.03
C GLU A 414 0.82 15.68 16.65
N GLY A 415 0.01 14.65 16.58
CA GLY A 415 -1.33 14.64 17.11
C GLY A 415 -1.86 13.22 17.24
N ARG A 416 -3.14 13.10 17.40
CA ARG A 416 -3.87 11.85 17.48
C ARG A 416 -5.10 11.87 16.60
N VAL A 417 -5.47 10.71 16.09
CA VAL A 417 -6.70 10.49 15.33
C VAL A 417 -7.60 9.51 16.08
N ALA A 418 -8.89 9.65 15.91
CA ALA A 418 -9.85 8.72 16.50
C ALA A 418 -9.57 7.29 16.04
N TYR A 419 -9.66 6.34 16.95
CA TYR A 419 -9.58 4.92 16.65
C TYR A 419 -10.76 4.49 15.77
N LYS A 420 -10.49 3.73 14.72
CA LYS A 420 -11.48 3.35 13.68
C LYS A 420 -11.74 1.85 13.56
N GLY A 421 -11.10 1.00 14.39
CA GLY A 421 -11.16 -0.45 14.24
C GLY A 421 -10.27 -0.97 13.11
N ASN A 422 -10.69 -2.05 12.46
CA ASN A 422 -9.90 -2.66 11.40
C ASN A 422 -9.96 -1.85 10.09
N LEU A 423 -8.94 -2.03 9.24
CA LEU A 423 -8.84 -1.35 7.95
C LEU A 423 -9.96 -1.76 6.99
N GLU A 424 -10.37 -3.03 7.01
CA GLU A 424 -11.38 -3.60 6.10
C GLU A 424 -12.70 -2.81 6.17
N ASP A 425 -13.19 -2.52 7.38
CA ASP A 425 -14.42 -1.74 7.58
C ASP A 425 -14.27 -0.30 7.05
N THR A 426 -13.11 0.32 7.30
CA THR A 426 -12.83 1.68 6.79
C THR A 426 -12.81 1.70 5.26
N VAL A 427 -12.10 0.76 4.62
CA VAL A 427 -12.05 0.65 3.15
C VAL A 427 -13.42 0.36 2.57
N PHE A 428 -14.20 -0.51 3.20
CA PHE A 428 -15.57 -0.81 2.77
C PHE A 428 -16.45 0.45 2.69
N GLN A 429 -16.42 1.30 3.72
CA GLN A 429 -17.17 2.56 3.73
C GLN A 429 -16.67 3.54 2.65
N LEU A 430 -15.36 3.68 2.50
CA LEU A 430 -14.77 4.58 1.52
C LEU A 430 -15.09 4.14 0.08
N MET A 431 -15.00 2.85 -0.21
CA MET A 431 -15.33 2.30 -1.54
C MET A 431 -16.82 2.34 -1.82
N GLY A 432 -17.67 2.16 -0.81
CA GLY A 432 -19.11 2.36 -0.91
C GLY A 432 -19.46 3.79 -1.34
N GLY A 433 -18.82 4.79 -0.71
CA GLY A 433 -18.98 6.20 -1.09
C GLY A 433 -18.46 6.53 -2.48
N LEU A 434 -17.31 5.95 -2.89
CA LEU A 434 -16.80 6.12 -4.26
C LEU A 434 -17.76 5.51 -5.29
N ARG A 435 -18.24 4.29 -5.07
CA ARG A 435 -19.22 3.62 -5.97
C ARG A 435 -20.51 4.45 -6.09
N ALA A 436 -21.00 5.00 -4.98
CA ALA A 436 -22.18 5.86 -5.00
C ALA A 436 -21.93 7.14 -5.84
N GLY A 437 -20.82 7.83 -5.62
CA GLY A 437 -20.44 9.00 -6.39
C GLY A 437 -20.30 8.75 -7.89
N MET A 438 -19.67 7.63 -8.26
CA MET A 438 -19.55 7.20 -9.65
C MET A 438 -20.92 6.86 -10.25
N GLY A 439 -21.80 6.22 -9.50
CA GLY A 439 -23.18 5.98 -9.90
C GLY A 439 -23.95 7.26 -10.18
N TYR A 440 -23.84 8.29 -9.32
CA TYR A 440 -24.44 9.61 -9.56
C TYR A 440 -23.88 10.33 -10.81
N CYS A 441 -22.61 10.10 -11.13
CA CYS A 441 -21.96 10.68 -12.32
C CYS A 441 -22.19 9.84 -13.60
N GLY A 442 -22.82 8.67 -13.51
CA GLY A 442 -22.97 7.75 -14.66
C GLY A 442 -21.66 7.11 -15.13
N ALA A 443 -20.63 7.09 -14.26
CA ALA A 443 -19.31 6.58 -14.58
C ALA A 443 -19.19 5.10 -14.23
N LYS A 444 -19.00 4.25 -15.23
CA LYS A 444 -18.87 2.79 -15.07
C LYS A 444 -17.51 2.35 -14.51
N ASP A 445 -16.47 3.16 -14.72
CA ASP A 445 -15.09 2.92 -14.34
C ASP A 445 -14.36 4.23 -14.01
N ILE A 446 -13.15 4.12 -13.48
CA ILE A 446 -12.31 5.25 -13.07
C ILE A 446 -12.01 6.21 -14.24
N GLU A 447 -11.69 5.69 -15.41
CA GLU A 447 -11.35 6.52 -16.57
C GLU A 447 -12.58 7.31 -17.06
N THR A 448 -13.75 6.68 -17.10
CA THR A 448 -15.01 7.38 -17.42
C THR A 448 -15.26 8.55 -16.46
N LEU A 449 -15.00 8.39 -15.15
CA LEU A 449 -15.18 9.47 -14.18
C LEU A 449 -14.22 10.64 -14.44
N LYS A 450 -12.98 10.39 -14.81
CA LYS A 450 -12.00 11.43 -15.19
C LYS A 450 -12.44 12.21 -16.43
N GLU A 451 -13.00 11.51 -17.41
CA GLU A 451 -13.40 12.11 -18.69
C GLU A 451 -14.72 12.90 -18.60
N THR A 452 -15.67 12.39 -17.83
CA THR A 452 -17.04 12.92 -17.82
C THR A 452 -17.40 13.74 -16.59
N GLY A 453 -16.59 13.68 -15.51
CA GLY A 453 -16.83 14.40 -14.28
C GLY A 453 -16.91 15.91 -14.50
N LYS A 454 -17.95 16.54 -13.96
CA LYS A 454 -18.16 18.00 -14.04
C LYS A 454 -18.27 18.60 -12.66
N PHE A 455 -17.46 19.62 -12.41
CA PHE A 455 -17.44 20.32 -11.15
C PHE A 455 -18.29 21.60 -11.20
N VAL A 456 -18.95 21.90 -10.09
CA VAL A 456 -19.49 23.23 -9.79
C VAL A 456 -18.73 23.79 -8.59
N LYS A 457 -18.29 25.04 -8.68
CA LYS A 457 -17.68 25.76 -7.57
C LYS A 457 -18.76 26.16 -6.59
N ILE A 458 -18.49 25.99 -5.30
CA ILE A 458 -19.43 26.30 -4.20
C ILE A 458 -18.89 27.40 -3.29
N SER A 459 -19.77 28.01 -2.54
CA SER A 459 -19.44 28.99 -1.50
C SER A 459 -19.25 28.33 -0.13
N ALA A 460 -18.70 29.06 0.84
CA ALA A 460 -18.65 28.61 2.23
C ALA A 460 -20.04 28.30 2.82
N ALA A 461 -21.10 29.01 2.36
CA ALA A 461 -22.48 28.73 2.76
C ALA A 461 -22.94 27.37 2.23
N SER A 462 -22.62 27.04 0.96
CA SER A 462 -22.94 25.74 0.37
C SER A 462 -22.12 24.61 1.00
N LEU A 463 -20.90 24.86 1.43
CA LEU A 463 -20.12 23.87 2.19
C LEU A 463 -20.82 23.53 3.51
N LYS A 464 -21.33 24.55 4.24
CA LYS A 464 -22.11 24.35 5.46
C LYS A 464 -23.39 23.55 5.18
N GLU A 465 -24.12 23.88 4.09
CA GLU A 465 -25.32 23.17 3.62
C GLU A 465 -25.03 21.68 3.32
N SER A 466 -23.81 21.36 2.86
CA SER A 466 -23.41 20.00 2.51
C SER A 466 -23.22 19.07 3.72
N HIS A 467 -23.12 19.61 4.92
CA HIS A 467 -23.03 18.85 6.18
C HIS A 467 -24.40 18.82 6.88
N PRO A 468 -24.71 17.81 7.70
CA PRO A 468 -25.90 17.81 8.53
C PRO A 468 -25.97 19.11 9.36
N HIS A 469 -27.09 19.85 9.23
CA HIS A 469 -27.32 21.09 9.91
C HIS A 469 -28.74 21.13 10.49
N ASP A 470 -28.98 21.99 11.49
CA ASP A 470 -30.27 22.18 12.17
C ASP A 470 -30.80 20.91 12.87
N ILE A 471 -29.91 19.94 13.19
CA ILE A 471 -30.21 18.73 13.95
C ILE A 471 -29.11 18.42 14.96
N HIS A 472 -29.45 17.67 16.01
CA HIS A 472 -28.49 17.03 16.89
C HIS A 472 -28.31 15.58 16.45
N ILE A 473 -27.09 15.18 16.06
CA ILE A 473 -26.78 13.79 15.70
C ILE A 473 -26.81 12.96 16.99
N THR A 474 -27.77 12.07 17.11
CA THR A 474 -27.92 11.16 18.27
C THR A 474 -27.24 9.81 18.05
N LYS A 475 -26.99 9.46 16.78
CA LYS A 475 -26.25 8.24 16.39
C LYS A 475 -25.37 8.58 15.19
N GLU A 476 -24.07 8.46 15.36
CA GLU A 476 -23.09 8.66 14.26
C GLU A 476 -23.24 7.57 13.21
N ALA A 477 -23.08 7.95 11.95
CA ALA A 477 -22.96 6.99 10.83
C ALA A 477 -21.51 6.47 10.76
N PRO A 478 -21.28 5.21 10.31
CA PRO A 478 -19.94 4.65 10.25
C PRO A 478 -18.98 5.41 9.30
N ASN A 479 -19.53 6.20 8.38
CA ASN A 479 -18.80 6.98 7.38
C ASN A 479 -18.90 8.50 7.59
N TYR A 480 -19.51 8.95 8.67
CA TYR A 480 -19.62 10.36 9.01
C TYR A 480 -19.51 10.58 10.52
N SER A 481 -18.56 11.41 10.93
CA SER A 481 -18.39 11.88 12.31
C SER A 481 -18.23 13.40 12.32
N THR A 482 -18.79 14.05 13.32
CA THR A 482 -18.61 15.49 13.56
C THR A 482 -17.28 15.83 14.23
N GLN A 483 -16.53 14.82 14.66
CA GLN A 483 -15.21 14.96 15.28
C GLN A 483 -14.13 14.68 14.23
N VAL A 484 -13.82 15.67 13.43
CA VAL A 484 -12.65 15.69 12.53
C VAL A 484 -11.60 16.61 13.12
#